data_b5f92ca7584dddf3b826ef3a1ed340dc
#
_entry.id   b5f92ca7584dddf3b826ef3a1ed340dc
#
_cell.length_a   1.000
_cell.length_b   1.000
_cell.length_c   1.000
_cell.angle_alpha   90.00
_cell.angle_beta   90.00
_cell.angle_gamma   90.00
#
_symmetry.space_group_name_H-M   'P 1'
#
loop_
_entity.id
_entity.type
_entity.pdbx_description
1 polymer ?
#
loop_
_entity_poly.entity_id
_entity_poly.type
_entity_poly.pdbx_seq_one_letter_code
_entity_poly.pdbx_strand_id
1 'polypeptide(L)'
;ARIALKLKFKPPAYQTAAVQAVVDCLKGQPPATAEAISYRIDPGKARKGVEDLFAEGGFKNADLKLTDIALLGNITEVQHQQNLPQSSELVKTKVSRVNLDVEMETGTGKTYCYIKTIFELNRQYGWSKFIIVVPSIAIREGVAKSLEITAEHFLETYHKKARFFIYNSKHLHHLESFSSDAGINVMVINVQAFAARGADNRRIYDELDDFQSRRPIDVISANRPILILDEPQKMEGAATLKSLEEFKALMVLRYSATHKTTHNKIH
;
A
#
# COMPACT_ATOMS: atom_id res chain seq x y z
N ALA A 1 -2.87 -21.22 33.41
CA ALA A 1 -3.11 -19.85 32.96
C ALA A 1 -1.89 -19.38 32.15
N ARG A 2 -2.02 -19.25 30.81
CA ARG A 2 -0.98 -18.64 29.98
C ARG A 2 -1.01 -17.14 30.28
N ILE A 3 0.01 -16.64 30.93
CA ILE A 3 0.23 -15.19 31.04
C ILE A 3 0.56 -14.71 29.63
N ALA A 4 -0.40 -14.08 28.98
CA ALA A 4 -0.15 -13.40 27.71
C ALA A 4 0.79 -12.23 28.01
N LEU A 5 2.03 -12.34 27.57
CA LEU A 5 3.00 -11.25 27.62
C LEU A 5 2.46 -10.14 26.70
N LYS A 6 1.91 -9.09 27.32
CA LYS A 6 1.41 -7.93 26.59
C LYS A 6 2.61 -7.09 26.21
N LEU A 7 3.05 -7.18 24.94
CA LEU A 7 4.09 -6.33 24.41
C LEU A 7 3.64 -4.86 24.42
N LYS A 8 4.25 -4.05 25.25
CA LYS A 8 4.03 -2.59 25.24
C LYS A 8 4.98 -1.96 24.22
N PHE A 9 4.41 -1.52 23.11
CA PHE A 9 5.14 -0.74 22.11
C PHE A 9 5.16 0.74 22.53
N LYS A 10 6.35 1.27 22.78
CA LYS A 10 6.55 2.72 22.94
C LYS A 10 7.40 3.18 21.77
N PRO A 11 6.80 3.74 20.71
CA PRO A 11 7.55 4.15 19.53
C PRO A 11 8.48 5.32 19.87
N PRO A 12 9.73 5.29 19.40
CA PRO A 12 10.64 6.43 19.48
C PRO A 12 10.10 7.64 18.72
N ALA A 13 10.54 8.84 19.11
CA ALA A 13 10.08 10.09 18.52
C ALA A 13 10.28 10.15 16.98
N TYR A 14 11.38 9.59 16.46
CA TYR A 14 11.62 9.58 15.01
C TYR A 14 10.64 8.69 14.24
N GLN A 15 10.14 7.60 14.82
CA GLN A 15 9.10 6.78 14.19
C GLN A 15 7.78 7.54 14.13
N THR A 16 7.42 8.23 15.19
CA THR A 16 6.22 9.09 15.23
C THR A 16 6.33 10.22 14.20
N ALA A 17 7.51 10.82 14.08
CA ALA A 17 7.77 11.86 13.09
C ALA A 17 7.66 11.33 11.64
N ALA A 18 8.14 10.12 11.37
CA ALA A 18 8.04 9.49 10.06
C ALA A 18 6.58 9.19 9.66
N VAL A 19 5.77 8.68 10.58
CA VAL A 19 4.34 8.45 10.36
C VAL A 19 3.61 9.78 10.10
N GLN A 20 3.85 10.78 10.95
CA GLN A 20 3.21 12.09 10.82
C GLN A 20 3.61 12.81 9.54
N ALA A 21 4.84 12.66 9.09
CA ALA A 21 5.32 13.23 7.82
C ALA A 21 4.48 12.75 6.63
N VAL A 22 4.17 11.44 6.56
CA VAL A 22 3.29 10.90 5.51
C VAL A 22 1.89 11.47 5.61
N VAL A 23 1.30 11.46 6.79
CA VAL A 23 -0.07 11.96 7.02
C VAL A 23 -0.18 13.44 6.63
N ASP A 24 0.78 14.25 7.01
CA ASP A 24 0.77 15.71 6.76
C ASP A 24 0.97 16.07 5.29
N CYS A 25 1.64 15.22 4.51
CA CYS A 25 1.74 15.40 3.05
C CYS A 25 0.37 15.37 2.36
N LEU A 26 -0.61 14.75 2.98
CA LEU A 26 -1.95 14.54 2.43
C LEU A 26 -3.00 15.42 3.11
N LYS A 27 -2.56 16.41 3.89
CA LYS A 27 -3.43 17.37 4.56
C LYS A 27 -4.35 18.08 3.55
N GLY A 28 -5.63 18.12 3.88
CA GLY A 28 -6.66 18.65 2.99
C GLY A 28 -7.38 17.60 2.15
N GLN A 29 -6.90 16.36 2.12
CA GLN A 29 -7.65 15.25 1.55
C GLN A 29 -8.92 15.03 2.38
N PRO A 30 -10.13 15.05 1.76
CA PRO A 30 -11.36 14.80 2.50
C PRO A 30 -11.45 13.33 2.94
N PRO A 31 -12.09 13.06 4.10
CA PRO A 31 -12.41 11.68 4.48
C PRO A 31 -13.25 10.99 3.40
N ALA A 32 -13.00 9.69 3.20
CA ALA A 32 -13.72 8.92 2.20
C ALA A 32 -15.22 8.78 2.54
N THR A 33 -16.07 8.96 1.53
CA THR A 33 -17.50 8.67 1.62
C THR A 33 -17.79 7.25 1.14
N ALA A 34 -18.94 6.69 1.53
CA ALA A 34 -19.35 5.35 1.10
C ALA A 34 -19.41 5.22 -0.43
N GLU A 35 -19.85 6.26 -1.12
CA GLU A 35 -19.89 6.30 -2.59
C GLU A 35 -18.49 6.29 -3.21
N ALA A 36 -17.55 7.01 -2.62
CA ALA A 36 -16.18 7.11 -3.14
C ALA A 36 -15.37 5.82 -3.01
N ILE A 37 -15.70 4.95 -2.06
CA ILE A 37 -14.96 3.71 -1.77
C ILE A 37 -15.60 2.46 -2.36
N SER A 38 -16.84 2.54 -2.85
CA SER A 38 -17.53 1.37 -3.41
C SER A 38 -17.58 1.40 -4.94
N TYR A 39 -17.54 0.23 -5.56
CA TYR A 39 -17.87 0.05 -6.96
C TYR A 39 -18.85 -1.11 -7.12
N ARG A 40 -19.77 -0.97 -8.08
CA ARG A 40 -20.88 -1.91 -8.27
C ARG A 40 -20.52 -3.13 -9.10
N ILE A 41 -19.50 -3.02 -9.93
CA ILE A 41 -19.08 -4.07 -10.86
C ILE A 41 -17.64 -4.42 -10.52
N ASP A 42 -17.38 -5.69 -10.24
CA ASP A 42 -16.03 -6.22 -10.19
C ASP A 42 -15.41 -6.10 -11.60
N PRO A 43 -14.44 -5.19 -11.81
CA PRO A 43 -13.88 -4.96 -13.14
C PRO A 43 -13.20 -6.19 -13.72
N GLY A 44 -12.82 -7.16 -12.88
CA GLY A 44 -12.31 -8.45 -13.34
C GLY A 44 -13.37 -9.35 -13.95
N LYS A 45 -14.67 -9.09 -13.69
CA LYS A 45 -15.81 -9.83 -14.26
C LYS A 45 -16.44 -9.14 -15.48
N ALA A 46 -16.11 -7.89 -15.73
CA ALA A 46 -16.71 -7.12 -16.81
C ALA A 46 -16.30 -7.66 -18.19
N ARG A 47 -17.08 -8.58 -18.75
CA ARG A 47 -17.07 -8.84 -20.18
C ARG A 47 -17.77 -7.68 -20.89
N LYS A 48 -17.16 -7.12 -21.93
CA LYS A 48 -17.78 -6.09 -22.77
C LYS A 48 -19.20 -6.52 -23.16
N GLY A 49 -20.21 -5.80 -22.67
CA GLY A 49 -21.61 -5.93 -23.12
C GLY A 49 -22.53 -6.79 -22.26
N VAL A 50 -22.14 -7.25 -21.09
CA VAL A 50 -23.03 -7.95 -20.15
C VAL A 50 -23.16 -7.12 -18.88
N GLU A 51 -24.30 -6.44 -18.70
CA GLU A 51 -24.72 -5.96 -17.40
C GLU A 51 -25.09 -7.19 -16.56
N ASP A 52 -24.21 -7.60 -15.67
CA ASP A 52 -24.53 -8.63 -14.72
C ASP A 52 -25.40 -8.02 -13.61
N LEU A 53 -26.69 -8.36 -13.62
CA LEU A 53 -27.68 -7.93 -12.64
C LEU A 53 -27.34 -8.38 -11.20
N PHE A 54 -26.35 -9.26 -11.05
CA PHE A 54 -25.86 -9.83 -9.80
C PHE A 54 -24.40 -9.51 -9.53
N ALA A 55 -23.83 -8.49 -10.18
CA ALA A 55 -22.45 -8.11 -9.96
C ALA A 55 -22.21 -7.80 -8.48
N GLU A 56 -21.39 -8.62 -7.83
CA GLU A 56 -20.93 -8.37 -6.48
C GLU A 56 -20.10 -7.09 -6.49
N GLY A 57 -20.48 -6.12 -5.67
CA GLY A 57 -19.75 -4.89 -5.48
C GLY A 57 -18.41 -5.15 -4.78
N GLY A 58 -17.46 -4.29 -5.02
CA GLY A 58 -16.19 -4.27 -4.30
C GLY A 58 -15.93 -2.90 -3.67
N PHE A 59 -14.80 -2.80 -2.96
CA PHE A 59 -14.33 -1.57 -2.32
C PHE A 59 -12.98 -1.17 -2.89
N LYS A 60 -12.77 0.12 -3.05
CA LYS A 60 -11.53 0.72 -3.53
C LYS A 60 -11.12 1.89 -2.64
N ASN A 61 -9.86 2.29 -2.73
CA ASN A 61 -9.46 3.55 -2.15
C ASN A 61 -10.11 4.71 -2.90
N ALA A 62 -10.61 5.69 -2.14
CA ALA A 62 -11.12 6.93 -2.71
C ALA A 62 -10.01 7.69 -3.45
N ASP A 63 -10.38 8.39 -4.50
CA ASP A 63 -9.42 9.17 -5.29
C ASP A 63 -8.72 10.24 -4.44
N LEU A 64 -7.47 10.50 -4.78
CA LEU A 64 -6.70 11.59 -4.22
C LEU A 64 -7.19 12.93 -4.82
N LYS A 65 -7.90 13.73 -4.02
CA LYS A 65 -8.55 14.97 -4.44
C LYS A 65 -7.62 16.18 -4.45
N LEU A 66 -6.47 16.09 -3.78
CA LEU A 66 -5.51 17.18 -3.70
C LEU A 66 -4.93 17.50 -5.09
N THR A 67 -4.83 18.79 -5.39
CA THR A 67 -4.13 19.26 -6.59
C THR A 67 -2.62 19.07 -6.43
N ASP A 68 -1.88 19.10 -7.53
CA ASP A 68 -0.42 19.05 -7.50
C ASP A 68 0.18 20.19 -6.68
N ILE A 69 -0.39 21.38 -6.76
CA ILE A 69 0.03 22.56 -5.99
C ILE A 69 -0.19 22.32 -4.49
N ALA A 70 -1.35 21.80 -4.11
CA ALA A 70 -1.64 21.49 -2.70
C ALA A 70 -0.72 20.40 -2.15
N LEU A 71 -0.47 19.34 -2.92
CA LEU A 71 0.45 18.28 -2.55
C LEU A 71 1.87 18.79 -2.39
N LEU A 72 2.38 19.57 -3.33
CA LEU A 72 3.71 20.14 -3.25
C LEU A 72 3.84 21.09 -2.06
N GLY A 73 2.82 21.90 -1.79
CA GLY A 73 2.76 22.78 -0.61
C GLY A 73 2.87 22.01 0.69
N ASN A 74 2.14 20.90 0.82
CA ASN A 74 2.22 20.01 1.99
C ASN A 74 3.60 19.36 2.11
N ILE A 75 4.15 18.87 1.01
CA ILE A 75 5.47 18.22 0.98
C ILE A 75 6.55 19.21 1.42
N THR A 76 6.56 20.42 0.87
CA THR A 76 7.57 21.43 1.23
C THR A 76 7.46 21.87 2.68
N GLU A 77 6.26 21.97 3.23
CA GLU A 77 6.07 22.25 4.65
C GLU A 77 6.60 21.12 5.55
N VAL A 78 6.32 19.87 5.20
CA VAL A 78 6.87 18.70 5.93
C VAL A 78 8.39 18.68 5.83
N GLN A 79 8.96 18.92 4.65
CA GLN A 79 10.40 18.99 4.46
C GLN A 79 11.04 20.09 5.29
N HIS A 80 10.40 21.27 5.37
CA HIS A 80 10.86 22.36 6.21
C HIS A 80 10.91 21.95 7.70
N GLN A 81 9.85 21.33 8.20
CA GLN A 81 9.76 20.84 9.58
C GLN A 81 10.81 19.76 9.89
N GLN A 82 11.20 18.96 8.91
CA GLN A 82 12.20 17.89 9.00
C GLN A 82 13.63 18.36 8.73
N ASN A 83 13.84 19.64 8.47
CA ASN A 83 15.14 20.19 8.02
C ASN A 83 15.70 19.49 6.77
N LEU A 84 14.82 19.13 5.85
CA LEU A 84 15.18 18.55 4.56
C LEU A 84 15.22 19.62 3.47
N PRO A 85 16.03 19.44 2.40
CA PRO A 85 15.93 20.26 1.23
C PRO A 85 14.51 20.25 0.65
N GLN A 86 13.99 21.44 0.31
CA GLN A 86 12.64 21.54 -0.22
C GLN A 86 12.60 21.16 -1.70
N SER A 87 11.61 20.33 -2.06
CA SER A 87 11.34 19.97 -3.44
C SER A 87 10.83 21.16 -4.23
N SER A 88 11.29 21.30 -5.48
CA SER A 88 10.80 22.31 -6.41
C SER A 88 9.58 21.87 -7.22
N GLU A 89 9.34 20.57 -7.26
CA GLU A 89 8.25 19.95 -8.03
C GLU A 89 7.73 18.69 -7.38
N LEU A 90 6.50 18.33 -7.69
CA LEU A 90 5.93 17.02 -7.37
C LEU A 90 6.51 15.99 -8.36
N VAL A 91 7.29 15.04 -7.84
CA VAL A 91 7.96 14.02 -8.67
C VAL A 91 6.96 12.93 -9.05
N LYS A 92 6.42 13.04 -10.26
CA LYS A 92 5.51 12.05 -10.83
C LYS A 92 6.29 10.96 -11.54
N THR A 93 5.82 9.73 -11.41
CA THR A 93 6.33 8.59 -12.18
C THR A 93 5.18 7.91 -12.93
N LYS A 94 5.51 6.97 -13.82
CA LYS A 94 4.48 6.15 -14.49
C LYS A 94 3.73 5.25 -13.52
N VAL A 95 4.33 4.93 -12.37
CA VAL A 95 3.70 4.12 -11.33
C VAL A 95 2.63 4.92 -10.58
N SER A 96 2.93 6.16 -10.18
CA SER A 96 1.98 7.03 -9.51
C SER A 96 2.36 8.50 -9.62
N ARG A 97 1.35 9.35 -9.44
CA ARG A 97 1.50 10.81 -9.32
C ARG A 97 2.22 11.23 -8.02
N VAL A 98 2.12 10.44 -6.96
CA VAL A 98 2.70 10.73 -5.65
C VAL A 98 3.70 9.64 -5.29
N ASN A 99 4.94 10.04 -5.04
CA ASN A 99 6.04 9.16 -4.66
C ASN A 99 6.78 9.81 -3.49
N LEU A 100 6.59 9.28 -2.29
CA LEU A 100 7.15 9.81 -1.06
C LEU A 100 8.26 8.89 -0.55
N ASP A 101 9.44 9.46 -0.31
CA ASP A 101 10.58 8.75 0.25
C ASP A 101 10.68 8.99 1.76
N VAL A 102 10.70 7.91 2.52
CA VAL A 102 10.94 7.88 3.96
C VAL A 102 12.25 7.14 4.21
N GLU A 103 13.26 7.87 4.67
CA GLU A 103 14.56 7.30 5.00
C GLU A 103 14.61 6.94 6.48
N MET A 104 14.87 5.68 6.74
CA MET A 104 15.03 5.15 8.10
C MET A 104 16.17 4.16 8.11
N GLU A 105 17.07 4.30 9.05
CA GLU A 105 18.21 3.39 9.22
C GLU A 105 17.77 1.95 9.51
N THR A 106 18.61 1.00 9.15
CA THR A 106 18.39 -0.41 9.45
C THR A 106 18.22 -0.61 10.96
N GLY A 107 17.21 -1.39 11.36
CA GLY A 107 16.92 -1.68 12.76
C GLY A 107 16.18 -0.59 13.52
N THR A 108 15.72 0.47 12.86
CA THR A 108 14.95 1.57 13.49
C THR A 108 13.43 1.36 13.53
N GLY A 109 12.96 0.15 13.24
CA GLY A 109 11.53 -0.17 13.27
C GLY A 109 10.75 0.31 12.04
N LYS A 110 11.38 0.27 10.87
CA LYS A 110 10.78 0.64 9.58
C LYS A 110 9.45 -0.06 9.33
N THR A 111 9.39 -1.38 9.54
CA THR A 111 8.18 -2.18 9.34
C THR A 111 7.05 -1.73 10.27
N TYR A 112 7.31 -1.54 11.55
CA TYR A 112 6.34 -1.00 12.49
C TYR A 112 5.84 0.38 12.04
N CYS A 113 6.75 1.23 11.56
CA CYS A 113 6.43 2.57 11.09
C CYS A 113 5.44 2.56 9.93
N TYR A 114 5.68 1.76 8.88
CA TYR A 114 4.75 1.76 7.76
C TYR A 114 3.45 1.01 8.07
N ILE A 115 3.45 0.02 8.96
CA ILE A 115 2.19 -0.59 9.43
C ILE A 115 1.36 0.46 10.19
N LYS A 116 1.96 1.22 11.10
CA LYS A 116 1.27 2.32 11.79
C LYS A 116 0.75 3.37 10.81
N THR A 117 1.51 3.69 9.78
CA THR A 117 1.09 4.60 8.71
C THR A 117 -0.17 4.12 8.00
N ILE A 118 -0.30 2.81 7.76
CA ILE A 118 -1.53 2.21 7.21
C ILE A 118 -2.74 2.57 8.07
N PHE A 119 -2.65 2.37 9.39
CA PHE A 119 -3.75 2.67 10.31
C PHE A 119 -4.04 4.17 10.39
N GLU A 120 -3.02 5.03 10.38
CA GLU A 120 -3.20 6.47 10.39
C GLU A 120 -3.85 6.99 9.11
N LEU A 121 -3.43 6.51 7.93
CA LEU A 121 -4.06 6.87 6.66
C LEU A 121 -5.51 6.39 6.59
N ASN A 122 -5.81 5.25 7.15
CA ASN A 122 -7.19 4.78 7.27
C ASN A 122 -8.02 5.68 8.20
N ARG A 123 -7.48 6.00 9.37
CA ARG A 123 -8.18 6.85 10.35
C ARG A 123 -8.44 8.25 9.82
N GLN A 124 -7.45 8.87 9.16
CA GLN A 124 -7.55 10.26 8.71
C GLN A 124 -8.35 10.39 7.40
N TYR A 125 -8.14 9.47 6.45
CA TYR A 125 -8.62 9.63 5.08
C TYR A 125 -9.53 8.50 4.60
N GLY A 126 -9.63 7.42 5.36
CA GLY A 126 -10.48 6.28 5.03
C GLY A 126 -9.89 5.33 3.98
N TRP A 127 -8.63 5.48 3.60
CA TRP A 127 -7.98 4.53 2.70
C TRP A 127 -7.79 3.18 3.37
N SER A 128 -8.11 2.11 2.67
CA SER A 128 -8.19 0.76 3.24
C SER A 128 -7.45 -0.32 2.47
N LYS A 129 -6.97 -0.04 1.25
CA LYS A 129 -6.30 -1.02 0.38
C LYS A 129 -4.82 -0.70 0.25
N PHE A 130 -3.98 -1.60 0.78
CA PHE A 130 -2.54 -1.43 0.83
C PHE A 130 -1.83 -2.66 0.32
N ILE A 131 -0.74 -2.46 -0.42
CA ILE A 131 0.12 -3.53 -0.90
C ILE A 131 1.54 -3.24 -0.45
N ILE A 132 2.14 -4.16 0.30
CA ILE A 132 3.54 -4.09 0.71
C ILE A 132 4.35 -4.96 -0.26
N VAL A 133 5.21 -4.32 -1.03
CA VAL A 133 6.10 -4.97 -1.99
C VAL A 133 7.46 -5.16 -1.36
N VAL A 134 7.93 -6.39 -1.32
CA VAL A 134 9.18 -6.78 -0.68
C VAL A 134 10.16 -7.41 -1.69
N PRO A 135 11.48 -7.24 -1.50
CA PRO A 135 12.48 -7.74 -2.45
C PRO A 135 12.86 -9.21 -2.26
N SER A 136 12.49 -9.83 -1.15
CA SER A 136 12.89 -11.20 -0.83
C SER A 136 11.85 -11.93 0.02
N ILE A 137 11.93 -13.27 0.00
CA ILE A 137 11.08 -14.14 0.82
C ILE A 137 11.34 -13.89 2.32
N ALA A 138 12.58 -13.68 2.73
CA ALA A 138 12.92 -13.41 4.12
C ALA A 138 12.25 -12.13 4.65
N ILE A 139 12.28 -11.04 3.87
CA ILE A 139 11.60 -9.79 4.23
C ILE A 139 10.08 -9.97 4.21
N ARG A 140 9.54 -10.72 3.26
CA ARG A 140 8.11 -11.06 3.19
C ARG A 140 7.62 -11.75 4.47
N GLU A 141 8.33 -12.77 4.92
CA GLU A 141 8.00 -13.49 6.16
C GLU A 141 8.13 -12.59 7.39
N GLY A 142 9.16 -11.74 7.42
CA GLY A 142 9.35 -10.77 8.50
C GLY A 142 8.21 -9.74 8.59
N VAL A 143 7.73 -9.26 7.46
CA VAL A 143 6.59 -8.33 7.39
C VAL A 143 5.30 -9.01 7.84
N ALA A 144 5.01 -10.22 7.36
CA ALA A 144 3.85 -10.99 7.78
C ALA A 144 3.87 -11.26 9.28
N LYS A 145 5.01 -11.60 9.83
CA LYS A 145 5.21 -11.78 11.28
C LYS A 145 4.97 -10.50 12.05
N SER A 146 5.44 -9.37 11.56
CA SER A 146 5.20 -8.06 12.19
C SER A 146 3.72 -7.69 12.19
N LEU A 147 3.00 -7.93 11.10
CA LEU A 147 1.55 -7.72 11.03
C LEU A 147 0.79 -8.57 12.06
N GLU A 148 1.20 -9.82 12.23
CA GLU A 148 0.62 -10.73 13.23
C GLU A 148 0.89 -10.26 14.65
N ILE A 149 2.17 -9.97 14.98
CA ILE A 149 2.59 -9.59 16.33
C ILE A 149 1.97 -8.27 16.77
N THR A 150 1.85 -7.29 15.87
CA THR A 150 1.34 -5.95 16.19
C THR A 150 -0.18 -5.83 16.15
N ALA A 151 -0.89 -6.88 15.74
CA ALA A 151 -2.35 -6.83 15.56
C ALA A 151 -3.10 -6.38 16.81
N GLU A 152 -2.78 -6.93 17.97
CA GLU A 152 -3.43 -6.56 19.24
C GLU A 152 -3.08 -5.14 19.68
N HIS A 153 -1.83 -4.74 19.49
CA HIS A 153 -1.38 -3.37 19.77
C HIS A 153 -2.18 -2.34 18.96
N PHE A 154 -2.35 -2.55 17.67
CA PHE A 154 -3.10 -1.63 16.81
C PHE A 154 -4.61 -1.73 17.05
N LEU A 155 -5.13 -2.89 17.40
CA LEU A 155 -6.52 -3.03 17.83
C LEU A 155 -6.83 -2.18 19.06
N GLU A 156 -5.95 -2.16 20.05
CA GLU A 156 -6.09 -1.31 21.24
C GLU A 156 -6.05 0.19 20.91
N THR A 157 -5.18 0.59 19.98
CA THR A 157 -4.98 2.00 19.62
C THR A 157 -6.07 2.52 18.68
N TYR A 158 -6.43 1.74 17.64
CA TYR A 158 -7.31 2.18 16.55
C TYR A 158 -8.69 1.55 16.57
N HIS A 159 -8.94 0.57 17.43
CA HIS A 159 -10.18 -0.21 17.48
C HIS A 159 -10.52 -0.90 16.16
N LYS A 160 -9.51 -1.25 15.39
CA LYS A 160 -9.59 -1.92 14.09
C LYS A 160 -8.51 -2.97 13.96
N LYS A 161 -8.84 -4.05 13.24
CA LYS A 161 -7.87 -5.05 12.78
C LYS A 161 -7.63 -4.89 11.29
N ALA A 162 -6.38 -5.01 10.86
CA ALA A 162 -6.05 -5.15 9.45
C ALA A 162 -6.08 -6.64 9.08
N ARG A 163 -6.81 -6.96 8.02
CA ARG A 163 -6.68 -8.27 7.37
C ARG A 163 -5.44 -8.24 6.51
N PHE A 164 -4.66 -9.31 6.52
CA PHE A 164 -3.48 -9.41 5.67
C PHE A 164 -3.30 -10.82 5.13
N PHE A 165 -2.67 -10.91 3.99
CA PHE A 165 -2.28 -12.18 3.39
C PHE A 165 -1.03 -11.99 2.54
N ILE A 166 -0.32 -13.09 2.31
CA ILE A 166 0.79 -13.16 1.35
C ILE A 166 0.19 -13.59 0.01
N TYR A 167 0.45 -12.79 -1.04
CA TYR A 167 0.01 -13.16 -2.39
C TYR A 167 0.55 -14.53 -2.80
N ASN A 168 -0.35 -15.39 -3.27
CA ASN A 168 -0.03 -16.69 -3.80
C ASN A 168 -0.98 -16.99 -4.96
N SER A 169 -0.41 -17.25 -6.14
CA SER A 169 -1.18 -17.59 -7.34
C SER A 169 -2.04 -18.86 -7.24
N LYS A 170 -1.78 -19.71 -6.25
CA LYS A 170 -2.56 -20.91 -5.96
C LYS A 170 -3.72 -20.69 -5.00
N HIS A 171 -3.81 -19.51 -4.37
CA HIS A 171 -4.81 -19.18 -3.36
C HIS A 171 -5.44 -17.81 -3.64
N LEU A 172 -6.06 -17.67 -4.82
CA LEU A 172 -6.61 -16.40 -5.30
C LEU A 172 -7.88 -15.94 -4.57
N HIS A 173 -8.50 -16.80 -3.75
CA HIS A 173 -9.63 -16.42 -2.92
C HIS A 173 -9.30 -15.29 -1.92
N HIS A 174 -8.04 -15.13 -1.55
CA HIS A 174 -7.59 -14.00 -0.74
C HIS A 174 -7.74 -12.65 -1.47
N LEU A 175 -7.58 -12.62 -2.80
CA LEU A 175 -7.83 -11.41 -3.58
C LEU A 175 -9.31 -11.04 -3.63
N GLU A 176 -10.20 -12.01 -3.65
CA GLU A 176 -11.64 -11.75 -3.57
C GLU A 176 -12.00 -11.12 -2.22
N SER A 177 -11.47 -11.66 -1.12
CA SER A 177 -11.65 -11.08 0.21
C SER A 177 -11.03 -9.68 0.31
N PHE A 178 -9.86 -9.47 -0.27
CA PHE A 178 -9.20 -8.16 -0.33
C PHE A 178 -10.08 -7.12 -1.04
N SER A 179 -10.73 -7.50 -2.12
CA SER A 179 -11.61 -6.63 -2.89
C SER A 179 -12.98 -6.40 -2.24
N SER A 180 -13.58 -7.45 -1.66
CA SER A 180 -14.97 -7.41 -1.16
C SER A 180 -15.11 -6.89 0.27
N ASP A 181 -14.04 -6.75 1.02
CA ASP A 181 -14.06 -6.25 2.39
C ASP A 181 -13.82 -4.74 2.45
N ALA A 182 -14.66 -4.04 3.23
CA ALA A 182 -14.57 -2.59 3.40
C ALA A 182 -13.51 -2.16 4.43
N GLY A 183 -13.02 -3.07 5.27
CA GLY A 183 -12.00 -2.80 6.29
C GLY A 183 -10.60 -2.67 5.71
N ILE A 184 -9.63 -2.49 6.60
CA ILE A 184 -8.21 -2.43 6.22
C ILE A 184 -7.76 -3.80 5.71
N ASN A 185 -7.28 -3.83 4.48
CA ASN A 185 -6.74 -5.03 3.84
C ASN A 185 -5.33 -4.76 3.33
N VAL A 186 -4.42 -5.64 3.66
CA VAL A 186 -3.00 -5.55 3.31
C VAL A 186 -2.59 -6.82 2.56
N MET A 187 -2.09 -6.66 1.35
CA MET A 187 -1.45 -7.74 0.60
C MET A 187 0.06 -7.57 0.69
N VAL A 188 0.77 -8.62 1.08
CA VAL A 188 2.22 -8.67 1.04
C VAL A 188 2.62 -9.47 -0.20
N ILE A 189 3.43 -8.87 -1.07
CA ILE A 189 3.85 -9.51 -2.32
C ILE A 189 5.36 -9.38 -2.51
N ASN A 190 5.99 -10.51 -2.84
CA ASN A 190 7.38 -10.50 -3.27
C ASN A 190 7.46 -10.00 -4.72
N VAL A 191 8.40 -9.11 -5.00
CA VAL A 191 8.62 -8.54 -6.34
C VAL A 191 8.74 -9.61 -7.43
N GLN A 192 9.31 -10.76 -7.13
CA GLN A 192 9.44 -11.87 -8.07
C GLN A 192 8.11 -12.49 -8.49
N ALA A 193 7.04 -12.32 -7.69
CA ALA A 193 5.73 -12.85 -8.03
C ALA A 193 5.06 -12.14 -9.22
N PHE A 194 5.52 -10.97 -9.61
CA PHE A 194 4.96 -10.20 -10.74
C PHE A 194 6.01 -9.66 -11.72
N ALA A 195 7.27 -9.57 -11.35
CA ALA A 195 8.33 -8.97 -12.18
C ALA A 195 9.27 -10.00 -12.82
N ALA A 196 9.35 -11.22 -12.30
CA ALA A 196 10.22 -12.27 -12.83
C ALA A 196 9.63 -12.93 -14.08
N ARG A 197 10.52 -13.43 -14.93
CA ARG A 197 10.16 -14.24 -16.10
C ARG A 197 9.90 -15.69 -15.67
N GLY A 198 8.71 -16.21 -15.95
CA GLY A 198 8.35 -17.60 -15.66
C GLY A 198 6.84 -17.83 -15.76
N ALA A 199 6.42 -19.06 -16.00
CA ALA A 199 4.99 -19.37 -16.15
C ALA A 199 4.17 -19.06 -14.90
N ASP A 200 4.70 -19.39 -13.71
CA ASP A 200 4.00 -19.13 -12.44
C ASP A 200 3.88 -17.64 -12.12
N ASN A 201 4.87 -16.83 -12.55
CA ASN A 201 4.89 -15.39 -12.31
C ASN A 201 4.00 -14.60 -13.29
N ARG A 202 3.63 -15.22 -14.42
CA ARG A 202 2.69 -14.64 -15.38
C ARG A 202 1.23 -14.79 -14.97
N ARG A 203 0.92 -15.70 -14.06
CA ARG A 203 -0.45 -15.97 -13.62
C ARG A 203 -1.17 -14.72 -13.09
N ILE A 204 -0.44 -13.77 -12.55
CA ILE A 204 -1.01 -12.49 -12.12
C ILE A 204 -1.61 -11.66 -13.29
N TYR A 205 -1.08 -11.86 -14.51
CA TYR A 205 -1.49 -11.14 -15.72
C TYR A 205 -2.41 -11.96 -16.64
N ASP A 206 -2.63 -13.23 -16.35
CA ASP A 206 -3.38 -14.13 -17.21
C ASP A 206 -4.83 -14.25 -16.73
N GLU A 207 -5.75 -14.43 -17.68
CA GLU A 207 -7.12 -14.84 -17.35
C GLU A 207 -7.07 -16.28 -16.83
N LEU A 208 -7.56 -16.49 -15.61
CA LEU A 208 -7.51 -17.80 -14.95
C LEU A 208 -8.91 -18.38 -14.78
N ASP A 209 -9.13 -19.60 -15.25
CA ASP A 209 -10.41 -20.29 -15.13
C ASP A 209 -10.82 -20.54 -13.68
N ASP A 210 -9.85 -20.85 -12.83
CA ASP A 210 -10.01 -21.03 -11.39
C ASP A 210 -10.28 -19.70 -10.65
N PHE A 211 -10.16 -18.55 -11.34
CA PHE A 211 -10.48 -17.22 -10.86
C PHE A 211 -11.60 -16.55 -11.69
N GLN A 212 -12.58 -17.32 -12.11
CA GLN A 212 -13.73 -16.88 -12.88
C GLN A 212 -13.36 -16.14 -14.19
N SER A 213 -12.34 -16.63 -14.89
CA SER A 213 -11.78 -16.01 -16.10
C SER A 213 -11.34 -14.55 -15.91
N ARG A 214 -10.93 -14.18 -14.71
CA ARG A 214 -10.39 -12.86 -14.39
C ARG A 214 -8.87 -12.88 -14.34
N ARG A 215 -8.26 -11.75 -14.63
CA ARG A 215 -6.83 -11.53 -14.37
C ARG A 215 -6.65 -11.01 -12.93
N PRO A 216 -5.81 -11.63 -12.11
CA PRO A 216 -5.55 -11.14 -10.76
C PRO A 216 -5.15 -9.66 -10.71
N ILE A 217 -4.32 -9.20 -11.65
CA ILE A 217 -3.87 -7.81 -11.71
C ILE A 217 -5.03 -6.82 -11.93
N ASP A 218 -6.08 -7.18 -12.64
CA ASP A 218 -7.24 -6.32 -12.86
C ASP A 218 -8.04 -6.12 -11.57
N VAL A 219 -8.19 -7.17 -10.78
CA VAL A 219 -8.82 -7.08 -9.45
C VAL A 219 -7.98 -6.22 -8.52
N ILE A 220 -6.67 -6.43 -8.49
CA ILE A 220 -5.74 -5.66 -7.66
C ILE A 220 -5.81 -4.16 -8.04
N SER A 221 -5.67 -3.84 -9.32
CA SER A 221 -5.63 -2.46 -9.80
C SER A 221 -6.94 -1.71 -9.59
N ALA A 222 -8.06 -2.42 -9.64
CA ALA A 222 -9.40 -1.85 -9.38
C ALA A 222 -9.56 -1.33 -7.95
N ASN A 223 -8.83 -1.87 -7.00
CA ASN A 223 -8.84 -1.42 -5.62
C ASN A 223 -8.09 -0.08 -5.40
N ARG A 224 -7.39 0.43 -6.41
CA ARG A 224 -6.58 1.66 -6.31
C ARG A 224 -5.64 1.62 -5.12
N PRO A 225 -4.76 0.63 -5.02
CA PRO A 225 -3.98 0.39 -3.82
C PRO A 225 -2.96 1.48 -3.56
N ILE A 226 -2.64 1.69 -2.28
CA ILE A 226 -1.44 2.41 -1.87
C ILE A 226 -0.31 1.38 -1.81
N LEU A 227 0.75 1.61 -2.58
CA LEU A 227 1.94 0.76 -2.56
C LEU A 227 2.92 1.23 -1.49
N ILE A 228 3.41 0.28 -0.71
CA ILE A 228 4.51 0.46 0.23
C ILE A 228 5.66 -0.40 -0.27
N LEU A 229 6.76 0.24 -0.70
CA LEU A 229 7.95 -0.44 -1.17
C LEU A 229 8.96 -0.53 -0.03
N ASP A 230 9.25 -1.74 0.41
CA ASP A 230 10.26 -2.02 1.42
C ASP A 230 11.59 -2.27 0.72
N GLU A 231 12.61 -1.46 1.03
CA GLU A 231 13.93 -1.47 0.36
C GLU A 231 13.82 -1.31 -1.17
N PRO A 232 13.25 -0.21 -1.67
CA PRO A 232 12.97 -0.02 -3.10
C PRO A 232 14.21 -0.04 -3.98
N GLN A 233 15.40 0.30 -3.46
CA GLN A 233 16.66 0.23 -4.21
C GLN A 233 17.00 -1.19 -4.70
N LYS A 234 16.44 -2.22 -4.08
CA LYS A 234 16.57 -3.62 -4.52
C LYS A 234 15.57 -3.99 -5.62
N MET A 235 14.71 -3.08 -6.02
CA MET A 235 13.61 -3.27 -6.97
C MET A 235 13.62 -2.25 -8.12
N GLU A 236 14.76 -1.61 -8.41
CA GLU A 236 14.88 -0.52 -9.39
C GLU A 236 15.09 -0.99 -10.85
N GLY A 237 15.04 -2.29 -11.12
CA GLY A 237 15.12 -2.79 -12.49
C GLY A 237 14.00 -2.26 -13.38
N ALA A 238 14.30 -1.93 -14.64
CA ALA A 238 13.31 -1.37 -15.58
C ALA A 238 12.07 -2.26 -15.75
N ALA A 239 12.25 -3.59 -15.75
CA ALA A 239 11.14 -4.54 -15.83
C ALA A 239 10.24 -4.49 -14.58
N THR A 240 10.82 -4.33 -13.40
CA THR A 240 10.07 -4.21 -12.14
C THR A 240 9.26 -2.93 -12.11
N LEU A 241 9.87 -1.79 -12.48
CA LEU A 241 9.16 -0.50 -12.53
C LEU A 241 8.01 -0.54 -13.52
N LYS A 242 8.20 -1.15 -14.69
CA LYS A 242 7.14 -1.34 -15.67
C LYS A 242 6.01 -2.21 -15.14
N SER A 243 6.31 -3.27 -14.41
CA SER A 243 5.31 -4.14 -13.78
C SER A 243 4.54 -3.42 -12.67
N LEU A 244 5.18 -2.55 -11.90
CA LEU A 244 4.51 -1.74 -10.88
C LEU A 244 3.48 -0.76 -11.46
N GLU A 245 3.63 -0.32 -12.70
CA GLU A 245 2.64 0.54 -13.39
C GLU A 245 1.26 -0.15 -13.49
N GLU A 246 1.24 -1.47 -13.65
CA GLU A 246 0.02 -2.27 -13.80
C GLU A 246 -0.85 -2.31 -12.52
N PHE A 247 -0.29 -1.99 -11.36
CA PHE A 247 -1.05 -1.90 -10.11
C PHE A 247 -1.96 -0.68 -10.04
N LYS A 248 -1.73 0.33 -10.86
CA LYS A 248 -2.46 1.61 -10.88
C LYS A 248 -2.55 2.24 -9.50
N ALA A 249 -1.42 2.35 -8.83
CA ALA A 249 -1.32 2.81 -7.46
C ALA A 249 -1.85 4.24 -7.27
N LEU A 250 -2.57 4.45 -6.17
CA LEU A 250 -3.00 5.78 -5.74
C LEU A 250 -1.81 6.65 -5.36
N MET A 251 -0.86 6.07 -4.63
CA MET A 251 0.43 6.65 -4.25
C MET A 251 1.43 5.55 -3.95
N VAL A 252 2.70 5.94 -3.91
CA VAL A 252 3.82 5.05 -3.55
C VAL A 252 4.55 5.64 -2.36
N LEU A 253 4.67 4.86 -1.28
CA LEU A 253 5.49 5.15 -0.11
C LEU A 253 6.73 4.26 -0.14
N ARG A 254 7.91 4.86 -0.10
CA ARG A 254 9.19 4.18 -0.30
C ARG A 254 10.01 4.25 0.99
N TYR A 255 10.25 3.11 1.60
CA TYR A 255 10.96 3.00 2.88
C TYR A 255 12.32 2.35 2.69
N SER A 256 13.39 3.09 2.94
CA SER A 256 14.76 2.62 2.75
C SER A 256 15.72 3.25 3.75
N ALA A 257 16.82 2.56 4.04
CA ALA A 257 17.94 3.13 4.79
C ALA A 257 18.72 4.16 3.96
N THR A 258 18.70 4.04 2.64
CA THR A 258 19.40 4.95 1.73
C THR A 258 18.56 5.20 0.48
N HIS A 259 18.25 6.47 0.20
CA HIS A 259 17.60 6.87 -1.03
C HIS A 259 18.57 7.63 -1.95
N LYS A 260 18.58 7.27 -3.23
CA LYS A 260 18.96 8.22 -4.25
C LYS A 260 17.86 9.27 -4.31
N THR A 261 18.22 10.54 -4.27
CA THR A 261 17.28 11.67 -4.17
C THR A 261 16.56 11.88 -5.51
N THR A 262 15.70 10.96 -5.93
CA THR A 262 14.96 11.02 -7.19
C THR A 262 13.46 11.25 -7.01
N HIS A 263 12.96 11.17 -5.78
CA HIS A 263 11.56 11.36 -5.43
C HIS A 263 11.41 12.46 -4.37
N ASN A 264 10.19 12.68 -3.89
CA ASN A 264 9.95 13.65 -2.83
C ASN A 264 10.28 13.04 -1.47
N LYS A 265 11.44 13.36 -0.92
CA LYS A 265 11.90 12.88 0.38
C LYS A 265 11.26 13.70 1.49
N ILE A 266 10.55 13.04 2.41
CA ILE A 266 9.77 13.68 3.48
C ILE A 266 10.23 13.33 4.89
N HIS A 267 11.17 12.38 5.04
CA HIS A 267 11.76 12.00 6.33
C HIS A 267 13.14 11.39 6.15
#